data_65ad8863134b8501e42e97fcf654550b
#
_entry.id   65ad8863134b8501e42e97fcf654550b
#
_cell.length_a   1.000
_cell.length_b   1.000
_cell.length_c   1.000
_cell.angle_alpha   90.00
_cell.angle_beta   90.00
_cell.angle_gamma   90.00
#
_symmetry.space_group_name_H-M   'P 1'
#
loop_
_entity.id
_entity.type
_entity.pdbx_description
1 polymer ?
#
loop_
_entity_poly.entity_id
_entity_poly.type
_entity_poly.pdbx_seq_one_letter_code
_entity_poly.pdbx_strand_id
1 'polypeptide(L)'
;MSNTADVLVIGGGIAGLTVALEAARRDLSVIVLDTPRPGAASRAAAGMLAPSVEQLPPDMLGAAFEARDLYPSYLDALRDRTGIDVPLDRRGILQLVSESEADALRRAAPKGAEWLDAAALAGRESAFSGHSGALLHPHDGAVDNLVLMDALERAVAGTPTISRVSADVLSIDADQPSALTPTRGRFFATRLVLSTGAWAGTLAGLPRRIPVRPVRGQLLRLAQAPIHHVTYGAGGYLVPRADTVLVGATSEEAGFENETSLAGLSVLRSIASRAIPALANALVVDHWAGLRPMSLDTHPILGADPESPALVYACGYSRNGILFAPWAAAQLAKVLVGDPADELAPFRVDRPGLASVGH
;
A
#
# COMPACT_ATOMS: atom_id res chain seq x y z
N MET A 1 29.93 -12.03 0.35
CA MET A 1 28.65 -12.13 -0.35
C MET A 1 28.88 -11.74 -1.80
N SER A 2 28.27 -12.43 -2.75
CA SER A 2 28.34 -12.04 -4.16
C SER A 2 27.64 -10.69 -4.36
N ASN A 3 28.21 -9.81 -5.20
CA ASN A 3 27.54 -8.57 -5.60
C ASN A 3 26.76 -8.75 -6.92
N THR A 4 26.46 -10.01 -7.31
CA THR A 4 25.77 -10.36 -8.55
C THR A 4 24.62 -11.31 -8.24
N ALA A 5 23.44 -11.09 -8.85
CA ALA A 5 22.25 -11.92 -8.77
C ALA A 5 21.48 -11.88 -10.10
N ASP A 6 20.43 -12.69 -10.26
CA ASP A 6 19.51 -12.58 -11.39
C ASP A 6 18.67 -11.29 -11.30
N VAL A 7 18.23 -10.95 -10.08
CA VAL A 7 17.38 -9.79 -9.81
C VAL A 7 17.99 -8.94 -8.70
N LEU A 8 18.06 -7.64 -8.92
CA LEU A 8 18.43 -6.64 -7.93
C LEU A 8 17.22 -5.79 -7.62
N VAL A 9 16.67 -5.93 -6.40
CA VAL A 9 15.52 -5.17 -5.90
C VAL A 9 16.02 -3.97 -5.11
N ILE A 10 15.60 -2.77 -5.51
CA ILE A 10 15.97 -1.52 -4.87
C ILE A 10 14.78 -1.01 -4.04
N GLY A 11 14.88 -1.13 -2.72
CA GLY A 11 13.84 -0.83 -1.75
C GLY A 11 13.22 -2.08 -1.12
N GLY A 12 13.23 -2.14 0.22
CA GLY A 12 12.72 -3.25 1.05
C GLY A 12 11.36 -2.95 1.69
N GLY A 13 10.53 -2.13 1.06
CA GLY A 13 9.12 -1.98 1.42
C GLY A 13 8.29 -3.16 0.96
N ILE A 14 6.96 -3.11 1.19
CA ILE A 14 6.06 -4.21 0.82
C ILE A 14 6.21 -4.62 -0.65
N ALA A 15 6.30 -3.64 -1.57
CA ALA A 15 6.44 -3.91 -3.00
C ALA A 15 7.73 -4.67 -3.31
N GLY A 16 8.87 -4.26 -2.76
CA GLY A 16 10.15 -4.92 -3.01
C GLY A 16 10.24 -6.31 -2.39
N LEU A 17 9.78 -6.47 -1.16
CA LEU A 17 9.82 -7.78 -0.48
C LEU A 17 8.89 -8.80 -1.13
N THR A 18 7.69 -8.39 -1.56
CA THR A 18 6.77 -9.29 -2.27
C THR A 18 7.34 -9.71 -3.64
N VAL A 19 7.93 -8.77 -4.40
CA VAL A 19 8.60 -9.10 -5.69
C VAL A 19 9.80 -10.02 -5.46
N ALA A 20 10.62 -9.77 -4.43
CA ALA A 20 11.76 -10.64 -4.12
C ALA A 20 11.33 -12.08 -3.82
N LEU A 21 10.25 -12.26 -3.04
CA LEU A 21 9.70 -13.57 -2.74
C LEU A 21 9.13 -14.28 -3.98
N GLU A 22 8.41 -13.56 -4.84
CA GLU A 22 7.85 -14.12 -6.08
C GLU A 22 8.94 -14.44 -7.13
N ALA A 23 10.00 -13.64 -7.20
CA ALA A 23 11.18 -13.95 -8.04
C ALA A 23 11.89 -15.22 -7.54
N ALA A 24 12.10 -15.34 -6.23
CA ALA A 24 12.71 -16.52 -5.64
C ALA A 24 11.85 -17.80 -5.83
N ARG A 25 10.54 -17.69 -5.90
CA ARG A 25 9.63 -18.82 -6.25
C ARG A 25 9.77 -19.30 -7.69
N ARG A 26 10.43 -18.51 -8.54
CA ARG A 26 10.80 -18.83 -9.93
C ARG A 26 12.28 -19.17 -10.06
N ASP A 27 12.89 -19.60 -8.96
CA ASP A 27 14.29 -20.03 -8.87
C ASP A 27 15.32 -18.95 -9.22
N LEU A 28 14.91 -17.66 -9.17
CA LEU A 28 15.83 -16.54 -9.37
C LEU A 28 16.59 -16.21 -8.08
N SER A 29 17.87 -15.94 -8.20
CA SER A 29 18.67 -15.35 -7.12
C SER A 29 18.36 -13.86 -7.00
N VAL A 30 18.20 -13.34 -5.77
CA VAL A 30 17.78 -11.98 -5.54
C VAL A 30 18.68 -11.29 -4.52
N ILE A 31 19.09 -10.06 -4.83
CA ILE A 31 19.67 -9.15 -3.85
C ILE A 31 18.68 -8.01 -3.62
N VAL A 32 18.31 -7.78 -2.35
CA VAL A 32 17.49 -6.62 -1.93
C VAL A 32 18.41 -5.58 -1.32
N LEU A 33 18.53 -4.42 -1.95
CA LEU A 33 19.23 -3.25 -1.41
C LEU A 33 18.22 -2.33 -0.73
N ASP A 34 18.36 -2.14 0.57
CA ASP A 34 17.43 -1.33 1.34
C ASP A 34 18.10 -0.68 2.55
N THR A 35 17.70 0.54 2.84
CA THR A 35 17.98 1.24 4.09
C THR A 35 16.67 1.78 4.64
N PRO A 36 16.32 1.49 5.89
CA PRO A 36 15.12 2.04 6.51
C PRO A 36 15.08 3.57 6.41
N ARG A 37 13.98 4.10 5.87
CA ARG A 37 13.77 5.54 5.71
C ARG A 37 12.60 5.99 6.56
N PRO A 38 12.75 7.03 7.38
CA PRO A 38 11.64 7.62 8.12
C PRO A 38 10.49 7.99 7.16
N GLY A 39 9.26 7.71 7.56
CA GLY A 39 8.09 7.95 6.73
C GLY A 39 7.84 6.93 5.60
N ALA A 40 8.60 5.83 5.53
CA ALA A 40 8.33 4.76 4.58
C ALA A 40 6.88 4.23 4.72
N ALA A 41 6.13 4.21 3.60
CA ALA A 41 4.69 4.03 3.60
C ALA A 41 4.21 2.68 4.14
N SER A 42 4.96 1.60 3.92
CA SER A 42 4.49 0.23 4.21
C SER A 42 4.15 0.00 5.67
N ARG A 43 4.99 0.47 6.59
CA ARG A 43 4.75 0.37 8.03
C ARG A 43 3.85 1.49 8.56
N ALA A 44 3.76 2.63 7.86
CA ALA A 44 2.90 3.75 8.23
C ALA A 44 1.44 3.58 7.79
N ALA A 45 1.14 2.66 6.88
CA ALA A 45 -0.20 2.45 6.34
C ALA A 45 -1.19 1.91 7.39
N ALA A 46 -2.49 2.06 7.08
CA ALA A 46 -3.56 1.47 7.90
C ALA A 46 -3.97 0.05 7.46
N GLY A 47 -3.42 -0.45 6.35
CA GLY A 47 -3.65 -1.82 5.90
C GLY A 47 -5.00 -2.08 5.22
N MET A 48 -5.71 -1.07 4.74
CA MET A 48 -7.02 -1.25 4.11
C MET A 48 -6.92 -2.00 2.79
N LEU A 49 -7.89 -2.91 2.58
CA LEU A 49 -8.15 -3.67 1.35
C LEU A 49 -9.54 -3.26 0.88
N ALA A 50 -9.64 -2.09 0.25
CA ALA A 50 -10.87 -1.33 0.15
C ALA A 50 -11.22 -0.87 -1.28
N PRO A 51 -11.13 -1.74 -2.31
CA PRO A 51 -11.36 -1.33 -3.71
C PRO A 51 -12.77 -0.82 -3.95
N SER A 52 -13.78 -1.32 -3.22
CA SER A 52 -15.17 -0.92 -3.42
C SER A 52 -15.48 0.46 -2.83
N VAL A 53 -14.93 0.76 -1.62
CA VAL A 53 -15.22 2.03 -0.94
C VAL A 53 -14.34 3.17 -1.47
N GLU A 54 -13.14 2.89 -1.96
CA GLU A 54 -12.19 3.90 -2.44
C GLU A 54 -12.51 4.44 -3.84
N GLN A 55 -13.52 3.91 -4.52
CA GLN A 55 -13.96 4.34 -5.86
C GLN A 55 -12.78 4.47 -6.84
N LEU A 56 -12.02 3.40 -6.99
CA LEU A 56 -10.87 3.37 -7.89
C LEU A 56 -11.28 3.59 -9.34
N PRO A 57 -10.37 4.10 -10.20
CA PRO A 57 -10.61 4.21 -11.63
C PRO A 57 -11.08 2.88 -12.25
N PRO A 58 -12.03 2.91 -13.22
CA PRO A 58 -12.65 1.69 -13.77
C PRO A 58 -11.64 0.67 -14.33
N ASP A 59 -10.55 1.13 -14.92
CA ASP A 59 -9.48 0.32 -15.48
C ASP A 59 -8.57 -0.34 -14.42
N MET A 60 -8.65 0.10 -13.17
CA MET A 60 -7.98 -0.53 -12.02
C MET A 60 -8.86 -1.53 -11.28
N LEU A 61 -10.20 -1.43 -11.40
CA LEU A 61 -11.12 -2.15 -10.51
C LEU A 61 -10.96 -3.68 -10.61
N GLY A 62 -10.80 -4.22 -11.82
CA GLY A 62 -10.60 -5.65 -12.02
C GLY A 62 -9.39 -6.17 -11.23
N ALA A 63 -8.23 -5.58 -11.45
CA ALA A 63 -6.99 -5.92 -10.76
C ALA A 63 -7.09 -5.66 -9.24
N ALA A 64 -7.80 -4.63 -8.80
CA ALA A 64 -7.97 -4.31 -7.39
C ALA A 64 -8.85 -5.35 -6.65
N PHE A 65 -9.90 -5.85 -7.30
CA PHE A 65 -10.70 -6.94 -6.74
C PHE A 65 -9.90 -8.24 -6.67
N GLU A 66 -9.16 -8.60 -7.73
CA GLU A 66 -8.26 -9.76 -7.71
C GLU A 66 -7.20 -9.63 -6.61
N ALA A 67 -6.61 -8.44 -6.46
CA ALA A 67 -5.61 -8.17 -5.43
C ALA A 67 -6.17 -8.35 -4.01
N ARG A 68 -7.38 -7.85 -3.73
CA ARG A 68 -8.07 -8.05 -2.46
C ARG A 68 -8.36 -9.53 -2.21
N ASP A 69 -8.91 -10.22 -3.22
CA ASP A 69 -9.38 -11.58 -3.09
C ASP A 69 -8.22 -12.60 -2.99
N LEU A 70 -7.02 -12.20 -3.40
CA LEU A 70 -5.78 -12.98 -3.23
C LEU A 70 -5.33 -13.07 -1.77
N TYR A 71 -5.66 -12.08 -0.92
CA TYR A 71 -5.10 -11.95 0.42
C TYR A 71 -5.25 -13.20 1.30
N PRO A 72 -6.43 -13.87 1.40
CA PRO A 72 -6.55 -15.04 2.26
C PRO A 72 -5.52 -16.13 1.94
N SER A 73 -5.43 -16.57 0.69
CA SER A 73 -4.49 -17.60 0.27
C SER A 73 -3.03 -17.16 0.35
N TYR A 74 -2.77 -15.87 0.09
CA TYR A 74 -1.44 -15.29 0.23
C TYR A 74 -0.95 -15.33 1.69
N LEU A 75 -1.81 -14.95 2.64
CA LEU A 75 -1.48 -14.97 4.06
C LEU A 75 -1.35 -16.37 4.61
N ASP A 76 -2.17 -17.34 4.14
CA ASP A 76 -2.01 -18.75 4.49
C ASP A 76 -0.63 -19.26 4.06
N ALA A 77 -0.23 -19.02 2.82
CA ALA A 77 1.09 -19.40 2.33
C ALA A 77 2.24 -18.72 3.08
N LEU A 78 2.03 -17.46 3.50
CA LEU A 78 3.02 -16.72 4.28
C LEU A 78 3.13 -17.27 5.71
N ARG A 79 2.00 -17.61 6.34
CA ARG A 79 1.95 -18.28 7.66
C ARG A 79 2.65 -19.64 7.63
N ASP A 80 2.38 -20.46 6.63
CA ASP A 80 2.99 -21.79 6.49
C ASP A 80 4.52 -21.69 6.37
N ARG A 81 5.01 -20.62 5.76
CA ARG A 81 6.44 -20.36 5.57
C ARG A 81 7.11 -19.76 6.80
N THR A 82 6.42 -18.92 7.55
CA THR A 82 7.02 -18.07 8.60
C THR A 82 6.59 -18.43 10.01
N GLY A 83 5.47 -19.13 10.17
CA GLY A 83 4.80 -19.35 11.44
C GLY A 83 4.09 -18.10 12.00
N ILE A 84 4.04 -16.98 11.23
CA ILE A 84 3.38 -15.74 11.65
C ILE A 84 1.97 -15.73 11.10
N ASP A 85 0.98 -15.64 11.98
CA ASP A 85 -0.42 -15.47 11.62
C ASP A 85 -0.72 -13.95 11.50
N VAL A 86 -0.95 -13.49 10.27
CA VAL A 86 -1.21 -12.08 9.98
C VAL A 86 -2.71 -11.81 10.08
N PRO A 87 -3.16 -10.93 11.01
CA PRO A 87 -4.58 -10.64 11.16
C PRO A 87 -5.18 -10.03 9.88
N LEU A 88 -6.26 -10.66 9.39
CA LEU A 88 -7.04 -10.22 8.24
C LEU A 88 -8.50 -10.01 8.67
N ASP A 89 -8.96 -8.76 8.65
CA ASP A 89 -10.34 -8.41 8.90
C ASP A 89 -11.14 -8.47 7.58
N ARG A 90 -12.17 -9.33 7.55
CA ARG A 90 -13.08 -9.56 6.41
C ARG A 90 -14.54 -9.33 6.77
N ARG A 91 -14.81 -8.58 7.82
CA ARG A 91 -16.19 -8.25 8.24
C ARG A 91 -16.89 -7.28 7.30
N GLY A 92 -16.15 -6.71 6.37
CA GLY A 92 -16.61 -5.65 5.49
C GLY A 92 -16.22 -4.26 6.02
N ILE A 93 -16.40 -3.26 5.15
CA ILE A 93 -16.19 -1.85 5.49
C ILE A 93 -17.52 -1.12 5.53
N LEU A 94 -17.78 -0.39 6.61
CA LEU A 94 -18.92 0.50 6.75
C LEU A 94 -18.57 1.88 6.21
N GLN A 95 -19.27 2.33 5.19
CA GLN A 95 -19.21 3.71 4.72
C GLN A 95 -20.36 4.50 5.33
N LEU A 96 -20.05 5.28 6.39
CA LEU A 96 -21.02 6.17 7.03
C LEU A 96 -21.45 7.25 6.06
N VAL A 97 -22.73 7.56 6.08
CA VAL A 97 -23.32 8.59 5.22
C VAL A 97 -24.04 9.64 6.05
N SER A 98 -23.97 10.87 5.61
CA SER A 98 -24.82 11.94 6.10
C SER A 98 -26.23 11.80 5.53
N GLU A 99 -27.23 12.36 6.21
CA GLU A 99 -28.62 12.36 5.76
C GLU A 99 -28.76 12.94 4.33
N SER A 100 -28.01 13.99 4.03
CA SER A 100 -28.02 14.65 2.72
C SER A 100 -27.39 13.82 1.60
N GLU A 101 -26.51 12.87 1.90
CA GLU A 101 -25.80 12.03 0.92
C GLU A 101 -26.47 10.66 0.74
N ALA A 102 -27.34 10.24 1.65
CA ALA A 102 -27.90 8.90 1.71
C ALA A 102 -28.53 8.44 0.41
N ASP A 103 -29.40 9.25 -0.18
CA ASP A 103 -30.10 8.89 -1.44
C ASP A 103 -29.16 8.84 -2.66
N ALA A 104 -28.15 9.71 -2.71
CA ALA A 104 -27.17 9.71 -3.78
C ALA A 104 -26.28 8.47 -3.70
N LEU A 105 -25.79 8.13 -2.52
CA LEU A 105 -24.97 6.94 -2.29
C LEU A 105 -25.71 5.64 -2.50
N ARG A 106 -27.00 5.57 -2.11
CA ARG A 106 -27.84 4.39 -2.38
C ARG A 106 -27.97 4.13 -3.87
N ARG A 107 -28.18 5.19 -4.68
CA ARG A 107 -28.29 5.06 -6.15
C ARG A 107 -26.98 4.71 -6.82
N ALA A 108 -25.86 5.19 -6.28
CA ALA A 108 -24.51 4.97 -6.79
C ALA A 108 -23.83 3.75 -6.17
N ALA A 109 -24.51 3.00 -5.30
CA ALA A 109 -23.94 1.87 -4.57
C ALA A 109 -23.33 0.85 -5.53
N PRO A 110 -22.09 0.41 -5.33
CA PRO A 110 -21.48 -0.64 -6.14
C PRO A 110 -22.28 -1.94 -6.02
N LYS A 111 -22.21 -2.77 -7.07
CA LYS A 111 -22.85 -4.09 -7.05
C LYS A 111 -22.34 -4.90 -5.85
N GLY A 112 -23.25 -5.40 -5.03
CA GLY A 112 -22.95 -6.20 -3.85
C GLY A 112 -22.81 -5.40 -2.55
N ALA A 113 -22.85 -4.07 -2.60
CA ALA A 113 -22.94 -3.27 -1.39
C ALA A 113 -24.35 -3.34 -0.78
N GLU A 114 -24.43 -3.32 0.56
CA GLU A 114 -25.67 -3.46 1.33
C GLU A 114 -25.98 -2.14 2.03
N TRP A 115 -27.20 -1.63 1.87
CA TRP A 115 -27.66 -0.47 2.63
C TRP A 115 -28.11 -0.88 4.02
N LEU A 116 -27.53 -0.24 5.05
CA LEU A 116 -27.97 -0.32 6.45
C LEU A 116 -28.65 0.98 6.81
N ASP A 117 -29.94 0.92 7.21
CA ASP A 117 -30.58 2.07 7.82
C ASP A 117 -30.07 2.30 9.26
N ALA A 118 -30.54 3.35 9.92
CA ALA A 118 -30.08 3.71 11.25
C ALA A 118 -30.26 2.57 12.28
N ALA A 119 -31.37 1.82 12.20
CA ALA A 119 -31.64 0.73 13.12
C ALA A 119 -30.71 -0.48 12.86
N ALA A 120 -30.54 -0.87 11.61
CA ALA A 120 -29.64 -1.95 11.21
C ALA A 120 -28.17 -1.62 11.52
N LEU A 121 -27.77 -0.36 11.29
CA LEU A 121 -26.42 0.10 11.61
C LEU A 121 -26.17 0.08 13.13
N ALA A 122 -27.08 0.64 13.94
CA ALA A 122 -26.98 0.63 15.40
C ALA A 122 -27.02 -0.79 15.99
N GLY A 123 -27.77 -1.70 15.39
CA GLY A 123 -27.80 -3.11 15.76
C GLY A 123 -26.50 -3.84 15.46
N ARG A 124 -25.77 -3.41 14.42
CA ARG A 124 -24.48 -3.99 14.02
C ARG A 124 -23.31 -3.40 14.81
N GLU A 125 -23.34 -2.09 15.01
CA GLU A 125 -22.32 -1.30 15.73
C GLU A 125 -23.01 -0.23 16.57
N SER A 126 -23.20 -0.47 17.85
CA SER A 126 -23.91 0.44 18.75
C SER A 126 -23.26 1.83 18.86
N ALA A 127 -21.96 1.92 18.59
CA ALA A 127 -21.22 3.18 18.55
C ALA A 127 -21.73 4.16 17.49
N PHE A 128 -22.49 3.69 16.49
CA PHE A 128 -23.06 4.50 15.41
C PHE A 128 -24.55 4.80 15.56
N SER A 129 -25.10 4.67 16.77
CA SER A 129 -26.53 4.87 17.05
C SER A 129 -27.07 6.28 16.71
N GLY A 130 -26.20 7.25 16.46
CA GLY A 130 -26.58 8.62 16.06
C GLY A 130 -26.48 8.89 14.54
N HIS A 131 -26.12 7.88 13.74
CA HIS A 131 -25.96 8.03 12.29
C HIS A 131 -27.24 7.62 11.55
N SER A 132 -27.50 8.26 10.40
CA SER A 132 -28.69 8.02 9.56
C SER A 132 -28.63 6.67 8.83
N GLY A 133 -27.44 6.10 8.64
CA GLY A 133 -27.20 4.83 7.98
C GLY A 133 -25.79 4.68 7.46
N ALA A 134 -25.53 3.57 6.82
CA ALA A 134 -24.25 3.26 6.18
C ALA A 134 -24.44 2.38 4.95
N LEU A 135 -23.47 2.41 4.06
CA LEU A 135 -23.29 1.42 3.01
C LEU A 135 -22.25 0.40 3.48
N LEU A 136 -22.61 -0.86 3.59
CA LEU A 136 -21.69 -1.95 3.87
C LEU A 136 -21.09 -2.47 2.56
N HIS A 137 -19.77 -2.52 2.48
CA HIS A 137 -18.99 -3.17 1.44
C HIS A 137 -18.48 -4.52 1.96
N PRO A 138 -19.21 -5.63 1.73
CA PRO A 138 -19.04 -6.87 2.50
C PRO A 138 -17.75 -7.61 2.20
N HIS A 139 -17.14 -7.34 1.04
CA HIS A 139 -15.90 -8.01 0.60
C HIS A 139 -14.64 -7.19 0.91
N ASP A 140 -14.77 -5.90 1.19
CA ASP A 140 -13.66 -5.04 1.58
C ASP A 140 -13.26 -5.32 3.05
N GLY A 141 -12.03 -4.95 3.42
CA GLY A 141 -11.53 -5.24 4.75
C GLY A 141 -10.19 -4.57 5.05
N ALA A 142 -9.44 -5.16 5.96
CA ALA A 142 -8.11 -4.67 6.30
C ALA A 142 -7.19 -5.80 6.77
N VAL A 143 -5.91 -5.67 6.50
CA VAL A 143 -4.84 -6.51 7.03
C VAL A 143 -4.02 -5.74 8.06
N ASP A 144 -3.48 -6.42 9.06
CA ASP A 144 -2.48 -5.79 9.93
C ASP A 144 -1.16 -5.65 9.17
N ASN A 145 -0.91 -4.44 8.69
CA ASN A 145 0.25 -4.15 7.86
C ASN A 145 1.58 -4.27 8.60
N LEU A 146 1.62 -4.08 9.91
CA LEU A 146 2.84 -4.22 10.70
C LEU A 146 3.21 -5.71 10.80
N VAL A 147 2.26 -6.56 11.18
CA VAL A 147 2.46 -8.01 11.24
C VAL A 147 2.74 -8.58 9.84
N LEU A 148 2.08 -8.05 8.80
CA LEU A 148 2.36 -8.43 7.41
C LEU A 148 3.82 -8.11 7.03
N MET A 149 4.32 -6.93 7.36
CA MET A 149 5.72 -6.57 7.08
C MET A 149 6.71 -7.45 7.83
N ASP A 150 6.43 -7.78 9.10
CA ASP A 150 7.27 -8.69 9.89
C ASP A 150 7.29 -10.10 9.29
N ALA A 151 6.14 -10.59 8.82
CA ALA A 151 6.04 -11.88 8.14
C ALA A 151 6.81 -11.88 6.81
N LEU A 152 6.73 -10.81 6.00
CA LEU A 152 7.49 -10.67 4.74
C LEU A 152 8.99 -10.62 4.99
N GLU A 153 9.45 -9.85 5.97
CA GLU A 153 10.86 -9.78 6.33
C GLU A 153 11.39 -11.15 6.81
N ARG A 154 10.61 -11.87 7.60
CA ARG A 154 10.95 -13.23 8.03
C ARG A 154 10.99 -14.21 6.87
N ALA A 155 10.02 -14.14 5.94
CA ALA A 155 10.01 -14.97 4.75
C ALA A 155 11.24 -14.74 3.87
N VAL A 156 11.61 -13.47 3.65
CA VAL A 156 12.82 -13.10 2.91
C VAL A 156 14.08 -13.62 3.60
N ALA A 157 14.20 -13.43 4.91
CA ALA A 157 15.35 -13.91 5.68
C ALA A 157 15.47 -15.45 5.69
N GLY A 158 14.35 -16.16 5.59
CA GLY A 158 14.29 -17.63 5.51
C GLY A 158 14.46 -18.21 4.09
N THR A 159 14.68 -17.36 3.06
CA THR A 159 14.83 -17.81 1.66
C THR A 159 16.30 -17.77 1.24
N PRO A 160 16.94 -18.94 1.05
CA PRO A 160 18.39 -18.99 0.76
C PRO A 160 18.82 -18.27 -0.53
N THR A 161 17.93 -18.15 -1.51
CA THR A 161 18.19 -17.45 -2.79
C THR A 161 18.05 -15.94 -2.70
N ILE A 162 17.62 -15.39 -1.53
CA ILE A 162 17.49 -13.95 -1.31
C ILE A 162 18.56 -13.46 -0.35
N SER A 163 19.34 -12.48 -0.76
CA SER A 163 20.27 -11.76 0.11
C SER A 163 19.76 -10.35 0.35
N ARG A 164 19.58 -9.95 1.62
CA ARG A 164 19.24 -8.56 1.98
C ARG A 164 20.50 -7.82 2.41
N VAL A 165 20.76 -6.67 1.79
CA VAL A 165 21.95 -5.85 2.04
C VAL A 165 21.50 -4.46 2.47
N SER A 166 21.90 -4.04 3.69
CA SER A 166 21.66 -2.67 4.14
C SER A 166 22.61 -1.73 3.40
N ALA A 167 22.07 -1.02 2.42
CA ALA A 167 22.80 -0.04 1.62
C ALA A 167 21.84 0.94 0.95
N ASP A 168 22.19 2.21 0.97
CA ASP A 168 21.57 3.22 0.12
C ASP A 168 22.02 3.05 -1.32
N VAL A 169 21.12 3.27 -2.27
CA VAL A 169 21.43 3.30 -3.68
C VAL A 169 21.53 4.75 -4.14
N LEU A 170 22.68 5.13 -4.69
CA LEU A 170 22.94 6.46 -5.23
C LEU A 170 22.42 6.61 -6.65
N SER A 171 22.70 5.60 -7.47
CA SER A 171 22.34 5.57 -8.89
C SER A 171 22.18 4.16 -9.39
N ILE A 172 21.44 4.03 -10.49
CA ILE A 172 21.40 2.81 -11.30
C ILE A 172 21.99 3.05 -12.67
N ASP A 173 22.28 1.95 -13.35
CA ASP A 173 22.54 1.89 -14.77
C ASP A 173 21.61 0.82 -15.35
N ALA A 174 20.70 1.23 -16.24
CA ALA A 174 19.71 0.34 -16.81
C ALA A 174 20.25 -0.41 -18.06
N ASP A 175 21.27 0.14 -18.73
CA ASP A 175 21.90 -0.46 -19.90
C ASP A 175 22.88 -1.56 -19.48
N GLN A 176 23.57 -1.35 -18.36
CA GLN A 176 24.36 -2.36 -17.67
C GLN A 176 23.74 -2.61 -16.29
N PRO A 177 22.70 -3.45 -16.21
CA PRO A 177 21.84 -3.53 -15.04
C PRO A 177 22.61 -3.62 -13.74
N SER A 178 22.72 -2.49 -13.05
CA SER A 178 23.54 -2.35 -11.85
C SER A 178 23.07 -1.20 -10.95
N ALA A 179 23.44 -1.26 -9.66
CA ALA A 179 23.21 -0.20 -8.70
C ALA A 179 24.50 0.15 -7.96
N LEU A 180 24.79 1.44 -7.86
CA LEU A 180 25.92 1.97 -7.10
C LEU A 180 25.51 2.35 -5.70
N THR A 181 26.25 1.87 -4.72
CA THR A 181 26.06 2.22 -3.30
C THR A 181 27.28 2.97 -2.76
N PRO A 182 27.11 3.86 -1.74
CA PRO A 182 28.22 4.66 -1.22
C PRO A 182 29.31 3.82 -0.54
N THR A 183 28.92 2.75 0.15
CA THR A 183 29.80 2.00 1.05
C THR A 183 30.08 0.56 0.66
N ARG A 184 29.27 -0.01 -0.24
CA ARG A 184 29.37 -1.41 -0.67
C ARG A 184 29.79 -1.60 -2.12
N GLY A 185 30.05 -0.49 -2.85
CA GLY A 185 30.39 -0.52 -4.26
C GLY A 185 29.20 -0.79 -5.16
N ARG A 186 29.45 -1.42 -6.30
CA ARG A 186 28.44 -1.69 -7.33
C ARG A 186 27.92 -3.12 -7.24
N PHE A 187 26.61 -3.26 -7.38
CA PHE A 187 25.89 -4.53 -7.49
C PHE A 187 25.40 -4.69 -8.93
N PHE A 188 25.40 -5.92 -9.44
CA PHE A 188 25.02 -6.24 -10.82
C PHE A 188 23.90 -7.27 -10.84
N ALA A 189 23.03 -7.21 -11.85
CA ALA A 189 21.99 -8.18 -12.05
C ALA A 189 21.59 -8.30 -13.52
N THR A 190 20.79 -9.29 -13.87
CA THR A 190 20.13 -9.38 -15.18
C THR A 190 18.93 -8.44 -15.26
N ARG A 191 18.26 -8.23 -14.12
CA ARG A 191 17.07 -7.37 -13.99
C ARG A 191 17.18 -6.47 -12.75
N LEU A 192 16.76 -5.21 -12.90
CA LEU A 192 16.59 -4.27 -11.78
C LEU A 192 15.11 -4.10 -11.47
N VAL A 193 14.74 -4.07 -10.20
CA VAL A 193 13.37 -3.73 -9.75
C VAL A 193 13.42 -2.46 -8.95
N LEU A 194 12.74 -1.40 -9.41
CA LEU A 194 12.62 -0.13 -8.72
C LEU A 194 11.40 -0.15 -7.80
N SER A 195 11.61 -0.25 -6.49
CA SER A 195 10.56 -0.31 -5.45
C SER A 195 10.81 0.66 -4.29
N THR A 196 11.39 1.83 -4.60
CA THR A 196 11.87 2.82 -3.64
C THR A 196 10.77 3.73 -3.07
N GLY A 197 9.49 3.36 -3.21
CA GLY A 197 8.36 4.10 -2.63
C GLY A 197 8.34 5.57 -3.07
N ALA A 198 8.19 6.49 -2.11
CA ALA A 198 8.11 7.92 -2.37
C ALA A 198 9.40 8.52 -2.99
N TRP A 199 10.51 7.82 -2.91
CA TRP A 199 11.81 8.23 -3.46
C TRP A 199 12.03 7.74 -4.91
N ALA A 200 11.05 7.10 -5.55
CA ALA A 200 11.21 6.56 -6.91
C ALA A 200 11.60 7.63 -7.93
N GLY A 201 11.09 8.85 -7.80
CA GLY A 201 11.41 9.95 -8.71
C GLY A 201 12.75 10.65 -8.43
N THR A 202 13.47 10.27 -7.37
CA THR A 202 14.74 10.95 -6.97
C THR A 202 15.99 10.14 -7.27
N LEU A 203 15.86 8.88 -7.69
CA LEU A 203 17.00 8.01 -7.97
C LEU A 203 17.71 8.44 -9.25
N ALA A 204 19.02 8.59 -9.19
CA ALA A 204 19.83 8.95 -10.35
C ALA A 204 20.04 7.76 -11.30
N GLY A 205 20.26 8.04 -12.61
CA GLY A 205 20.52 7.02 -13.62
C GLY A 205 19.29 6.32 -14.18
N LEU A 206 18.10 6.80 -13.88
CA LEU A 206 16.86 6.33 -14.51
C LEU A 206 16.81 6.78 -15.99
N PRO A 207 16.35 5.91 -16.91
CA PRO A 207 16.24 6.26 -18.34
C PRO A 207 15.20 7.36 -18.61
N ARG A 208 14.29 7.54 -17.68
CA ARG A 208 13.24 8.56 -17.72
C ARG A 208 12.90 9.10 -16.34
N ARG A 209 12.29 10.27 -16.28
CA ARG A 209 11.73 10.80 -15.05
C ARG A 209 10.53 9.94 -14.62
N ILE A 210 10.54 9.46 -13.38
CA ILE A 210 9.41 8.75 -12.79
C ILE A 210 8.56 9.77 -12.02
N PRO A 211 7.31 10.00 -12.45
CA PRO A 211 6.45 11.04 -11.87
C PRO A 211 5.79 10.55 -10.58
N VAL A 212 6.61 10.25 -9.59
CA VAL A 212 6.20 9.89 -8.23
C VAL A 212 6.67 10.96 -7.27
N ARG A 213 5.77 11.41 -6.41
CA ARG A 213 6.04 12.40 -5.37
C ARG A 213 5.55 11.92 -4.01
N PRO A 214 6.19 12.36 -2.91
CA PRO A 214 5.71 12.09 -1.57
C PRO A 214 4.44 12.90 -1.28
N VAL A 215 3.42 12.25 -0.72
CA VAL A 215 2.26 12.92 -0.11
C VAL A 215 2.16 12.43 1.32
N ARG A 216 2.33 13.37 2.27
CA ARG A 216 2.29 13.05 3.70
C ARG A 216 0.87 12.69 4.13
N GLY A 217 0.75 11.61 4.88
CA GLY A 217 -0.47 11.21 5.58
C GLY A 217 -0.19 10.98 7.04
N GLN A 218 -0.86 11.73 7.91
CA GLN A 218 -0.75 11.55 9.35
C GLN A 218 -1.84 10.59 9.83
N LEU A 219 -1.51 9.79 10.83
CA LEU A 219 -2.40 8.84 11.49
C LEU A 219 -2.32 9.05 13.01
N LEU A 220 -3.42 8.68 13.67
CA LEU A 220 -3.59 8.75 15.12
C LEU A 220 -4.07 7.40 15.62
N ARG A 221 -3.48 6.90 16.71
CA ARG A 221 -3.98 5.73 17.44
C ARG A 221 -4.60 6.18 18.74
N LEU A 222 -5.87 5.83 18.93
CA LEU A 222 -6.61 6.12 20.16
C LEU A 222 -6.80 4.83 20.97
N ALA A 223 -6.72 4.96 22.28
CA ALA A 223 -7.18 3.92 23.20
C ALA A 223 -8.70 3.74 23.03
N GLN A 224 -9.17 2.52 23.24
CA GLN A 224 -10.53 2.04 23.00
C GLN A 224 -10.82 1.81 21.50
N ALA A 225 -11.44 0.67 21.23
CA ALA A 225 -11.97 0.30 19.93
C ALA A 225 -13.48 0.01 20.09
N PRO A 226 -14.35 1.07 20.08
CA PRO A 226 -15.78 0.88 20.29
C PRO A 226 -16.49 0.28 19.06
N ILE A 227 -15.74 -0.09 18.03
CA ILE A 227 -16.22 -0.66 16.78
C ILE A 227 -15.43 -1.91 16.40
N HIS A 228 -16.08 -2.76 15.61
CA HIS A 228 -15.48 -3.98 15.07
C HIS A 228 -15.19 -3.86 13.56
N HIS A 229 -15.99 -3.11 12.81
CA HIS A 229 -15.81 -2.91 11.38
C HIS A 229 -14.86 -1.76 11.09
N VAL A 230 -14.02 -1.92 10.07
CA VAL A 230 -13.39 -0.77 9.42
C VAL A 230 -14.47 0.18 8.95
N THR A 231 -14.29 1.48 9.23
CA THR A 231 -15.32 2.47 8.95
C THR A 231 -14.75 3.62 8.13
N TYR A 232 -15.41 3.96 7.05
CA TYR A 232 -15.11 5.09 6.18
C TYR A 232 -16.17 6.19 6.40
N GLY A 233 -15.77 7.44 6.46
CA GLY A 233 -16.69 8.57 6.61
C GLY A 233 -16.13 9.69 7.47
N ALA A 234 -16.91 10.73 7.69
CA ALA A 234 -16.50 11.92 8.46
C ALA A 234 -15.22 12.60 7.95
N GLY A 235 -14.83 12.35 6.68
CA GLY A 235 -13.62 12.87 6.06
C GLY A 235 -12.37 12.03 6.27
N GLY A 236 -12.52 10.78 6.72
CA GLY A 236 -11.41 9.84 6.90
C GLY A 236 -11.87 8.41 7.12
N TYR A 237 -11.12 7.66 7.91
CA TYR A 237 -11.43 6.27 8.23
C TYR A 237 -11.01 5.92 9.67
N LEU A 238 -11.67 4.89 10.21
CA LEU A 238 -11.34 4.27 11.49
C LEU A 238 -11.06 2.79 11.25
N VAL A 239 -9.92 2.30 11.74
CA VAL A 239 -9.53 0.88 11.62
C VAL A 239 -9.31 0.30 13.00
N PRO A 240 -10.18 -0.60 13.48
CA PRO A 240 -10.00 -1.26 14.77
C PRO A 240 -8.74 -2.13 14.76
N ARG A 241 -7.99 -2.11 15.86
CA ARG A 241 -6.78 -2.89 16.08
C ARG A 241 -6.73 -3.34 17.55
N ALA A 242 -7.14 -4.58 17.80
CA ALA A 242 -7.31 -5.10 19.17
C ALA A 242 -8.18 -4.15 20.01
N ASP A 243 -7.63 -3.56 21.06
CA ASP A 243 -8.26 -2.63 21.99
C ASP A 243 -8.08 -1.15 21.61
N THR A 244 -7.49 -0.86 20.44
CA THR A 244 -7.26 0.50 19.92
C THR A 244 -7.95 0.73 18.60
N VAL A 245 -8.07 1.99 18.19
CA VAL A 245 -8.55 2.36 16.86
C VAL A 245 -7.54 3.29 16.18
N LEU A 246 -7.20 2.97 14.94
CA LEU A 246 -6.43 3.86 14.06
C LEU A 246 -7.39 4.84 13.40
N VAL A 247 -7.03 6.10 13.39
CA VAL A 247 -7.76 7.18 12.72
C VAL A 247 -6.87 7.73 11.61
N GLY A 248 -7.38 7.77 10.41
CA GLY A 248 -6.65 8.25 9.22
C GLY A 248 -7.56 8.96 8.22
N ALA A 249 -6.99 9.62 7.31
CA ALA A 249 -5.65 10.17 7.33
C ALA A 249 -5.67 11.55 6.70
N THR A 250 -4.70 12.38 7.07
CA THR A 250 -4.47 13.62 6.34
C THR A 250 -3.89 13.35 4.94
N SER A 251 -3.90 14.38 4.09
CA SER A 251 -3.28 14.34 2.77
C SER A 251 -2.62 15.69 2.50
N GLU A 252 -1.29 15.73 2.53
CA GLU A 252 -0.54 16.99 2.59
C GLU A 252 0.65 16.97 1.62
N GLU A 253 0.79 18.03 0.84
CA GLU A 253 1.94 18.28 -0.03
C GLU A 253 3.09 18.88 0.80
N ALA A 254 3.75 18.06 1.59
CA ALA A 254 4.81 18.46 2.52
C ALA A 254 6.21 18.00 2.09
N GLY A 255 6.38 17.61 0.82
CA GLY A 255 7.64 17.03 0.37
C GLY A 255 7.99 15.79 1.17
N PHE A 256 9.26 15.66 1.57
CA PHE A 256 9.74 14.52 2.37
C PHE A 256 9.62 14.72 3.89
N GLU A 257 8.93 15.75 4.36
CA GLU A 257 8.63 15.92 5.79
C GLU A 257 7.71 14.80 6.25
N ASN A 258 8.12 14.06 7.27
CA ASN A 258 7.42 12.86 7.77
C ASN A 258 7.02 12.97 9.25
N GLU A 259 7.01 14.17 9.79
CA GLU A 259 6.57 14.43 11.16
C GLU A 259 5.07 14.78 11.22
N THR A 260 4.45 14.51 12.35
CA THR A 260 3.08 14.94 12.62
C THR A 260 3.04 16.40 13.03
N SER A 261 1.91 17.06 12.79
CA SER A 261 1.67 18.45 13.17
C SER A 261 0.45 18.56 14.07
N LEU A 262 0.41 19.58 14.92
CA LEU A 262 -0.77 19.85 15.77
C LEU A 262 -2.05 20.03 14.94
N ALA A 263 -1.95 20.68 13.79
CA ALA A 263 -3.06 20.86 12.87
C ALA A 263 -3.56 19.50 12.34
N GLY A 264 -2.67 18.63 11.89
CA GLY A 264 -3.02 17.28 11.42
C GLY A 264 -3.66 16.43 12.51
N LEU A 265 -3.10 16.45 13.72
CA LEU A 265 -3.67 15.73 14.86
C LEU A 265 -5.06 16.27 15.25
N SER A 266 -5.28 17.57 15.16
CA SER A 266 -6.60 18.18 15.36
C SER A 266 -7.62 17.71 14.33
N VAL A 267 -7.24 17.62 13.05
CA VAL A 267 -8.08 17.06 11.97
C VAL A 267 -8.45 15.61 12.28
N LEU A 268 -7.48 14.77 12.65
CA LEU A 268 -7.72 13.36 12.96
C LEU A 268 -8.63 13.18 14.17
N ARG A 269 -8.46 14.01 15.21
CA ARG A 269 -9.38 14.04 16.35
C ARG A 269 -10.80 14.41 15.94
N SER A 270 -10.93 15.39 15.06
CA SER A 270 -12.24 15.80 14.53
C SER A 270 -12.90 14.68 13.72
N ILE A 271 -12.13 13.92 12.90
CA ILE A 271 -12.64 12.74 12.20
C ILE A 271 -13.18 11.71 13.21
N ALA A 272 -12.38 11.36 14.22
CA ALA A 272 -12.76 10.38 15.23
C ALA A 272 -14.04 10.80 15.99
N SER A 273 -14.11 12.05 16.46
CA SER A 273 -15.24 12.55 17.25
C SER A 273 -16.52 12.73 16.44
N ARG A 274 -16.42 13.06 15.14
CA ARG A 274 -17.57 13.13 14.24
C ARG A 274 -18.11 11.74 13.90
N ALA A 275 -17.22 10.77 13.71
CA ALA A 275 -17.63 9.39 13.48
C ALA A 275 -18.22 8.76 14.76
N ILE A 276 -17.56 8.95 15.90
CA ILE A 276 -17.94 8.37 17.20
C ILE A 276 -17.70 9.40 18.30
N PRO A 277 -18.74 10.07 18.80
CA PRO A 277 -18.60 11.12 19.82
C PRO A 277 -17.83 10.68 21.07
N ALA A 278 -17.93 9.41 21.47
CA ALA A 278 -17.19 8.86 22.61
C ALA A 278 -15.67 8.91 22.45
N LEU A 279 -15.14 8.98 21.21
CA LEU A 279 -13.70 9.10 20.94
C LEU A 279 -13.17 10.53 21.08
N ALA A 280 -14.00 11.53 21.31
CA ALA A 280 -13.59 12.94 21.43
C ALA A 280 -12.46 13.13 22.46
N ASN A 281 -12.57 12.45 23.60
CA ASN A 281 -11.63 12.53 24.73
C ASN A 281 -10.78 11.24 24.90
N ALA A 282 -10.79 10.32 23.94
CA ALA A 282 -10.03 9.10 24.03
C ALA A 282 -8.51 9.42 24.11
N LEU A 283 -7.79 8.65 24.93
CA LEU A 283 -6.36 8.82 25.12
C LEU A 283 -5.61 8.56 23.79
N VAL A 284 -4.70 9.45 23.43
CA VAL A 284 -3.77 9.22 22.32
C VAL A 284 -2.72 8.23 22.77
N VAL A 285 -2.66 7.09 22.10
CA VAL A 285 -1.66 6.05 22.35
C VAL A 285 -0.41 6.31 21.52
N ASP A 286 -0.61 6.74 20.25
CA ASP A 286 0.48 6.97 19.31
C ASP A 286 0.04 7.87 18.16
N HIS A 287 0.98 8.49 17.46
CA HIS A 287 0.74 9.22 16.22
C HIS A 287 1.99 9.22 15.34
N TRP A 288 1.81 9.11 14.03
CA TRP A 288 2.89 9.08 13.05
C TRP A 288 2.45 9.65 11.71
N ALA A 289 3.44 9.85 10.84
CA ALA A 289 3.18 10.20 9.45
C ALA A 289 3.92 9.26 8.48
N GLY A 290 3.33 9.05 7.31
CA GLY A 290 3.91 8.28 6.23
C GLY A 290 3.87 9.04 4.91
N LEU A 291 4.80 8.74 4.02
CA LEU A 291 4.93 9.37 2.70
C LEU A 291 4.37 8.43 1.64
N ARG A 292 3.15 8.71 1.17
CA ARG A 292 2.54 7.96 0.07
C ARG A 292 3.32 8.21 -1.22
N PRO A 293 3.69 7.16 -1.99
CA PRO A 293 4.32 7.28 -3.29
C PRO A 293 3.27 7.64 -4.36
N MET A 294 2.86 8.91 -4.41
CA MET A 294 1.79 9.34 -5.32
C MET A 294 2.31 9.46 -6.75
N SER A 295 1.75 8.66 -7.66
CA SER A 295 1.84 8.86 -9.11
C SER A 295 0.91 9.98 -9.55
N LEU A 296 1.06 10.49 -10.77
CA LEU A 296 0.25 11.61 -11.26
C LEU A 296 -1.23 11.25 -11.41
N ASP A 297 -1.50 10.07 -11.91
CA ASP A 297 -2.85 9.57 -12.21
C ASP A 297 -3.39 8.60 -11.16
N THR A 298 -2.69 8.47 -10.03
CA THR A 298 -2.98 7.58 -8.90
C THR A 298 -2.83 6.08 -9.16
N HIS A 299 -2.61 5.64 -10.40
CA HIS A 299 -2.33 4.24 -10.73
C HIS A 299 -0.90 3.86 -10.31
N PRO A 300 -0.66 2.64 -9.86
CA PRO A 300 0.69 2.10 -9.74
C PRO A 300 1.48 2.20 -11.05
N ILE A 301 2.81 2.23 -10.96
CA ILE A 301 3.70 2.13 -12.11
C ILE A 301 4.37 0.77 -12.04
N LEU A 302 3.95 -0.14 -12.94
CA LEU A 302 4.33 -1.54 -12.95
C LEU A 302 4.77 -2.00 -14.35
N GLY A 303 5.71 -2.94 -14.39
CA GLY A 303 6.18 -3.55 -15.64
C GLY A 303 7.56 -3.08 -16.08
N ALA A 304 8.07 -3.63 -17.18
CA ALA A 304 9.36 -3.28 -17.72
C ALA A 304 9.34 -1.88 -18.36
N ASP A 305 10.47 -1.19 -18.30
CA ASP A 305 10.68 0.03 -19.08
C ASP A 305 10.72 -0.33 -20.57
N PRO A 306 10.00 0.40 -21.44
CA PRO A 306 9.94 0.08 -22.86
C PRO A 306 11.26 0.29 -23.63
N GLU A 307 12.14 1.18 -23.14
CA GLU A 307 13.43 1.50 -23.75
C GLU A 307 14.59 0.74 -23.09
N SER A 308 14.44 0.41 -21.81
CA SER A 308 15.43 -0.34 -21.01
C SER A 308 14.76 -1.53 -20.31
N PRO A 309 14.41 -2.62 -21.03
CA PRO A 309 13.58 -3.71 -20.50
C PRO A 309 14.18 -4.46 -19.31
N ALA A 310 15.47 -4.26 -19.03
CA ALA A 310 16.11 -4.79 -17.84
C ALA A 310 15.65 -4.10 -16.55
N LEU A 311 15.13 -2.86 -16.64
CA LEU A 311 14.55 -2.13 -15.53
C LEU A 311 13.04 -2.42 -15.44
N VAL A 312 12.61 -2.87 -14.28
CA VAL A 312 11.21 -3.20 -13.96
C VAL A 312 10.73 -2.28 -12.85
N TYR A 313 9.58 -1.66 -13.04
CA TYR A 313 8.97 -0.77 -12.07
C TYR A 313 8.01 -1.52 -11.15
N ALA A 314 8.11 -1.24 -9.85
CA ALA A 314 7.22 -1.66 -8.79
C ALA A 314 7.00 -0.49 -7.83
N CYS A 315 6.49 0.64 -8.33
CA CYS A 315 6.45 1.91 -7.59
C CYS A 315 5.16 2.71 -7.85
N GLY A 316 5.02 3.89 -7.27
CA GLY A 316 3.90 4.78 -7.54
C GLY A 316 2.54 4.27 -7.09
N TYR A 317 2.47 3.41 -6.10
CA TYR A 317 1.22 2.76 -5.64
C TYR A 317 0.20 3.70 -5.00
N SER A 318 0.52 4.97 -4.86
CA SER A 318 -0.36 5.97 -4.27
C SER A 318 -0.88 5.54 -2.89
N ARG A 319 -2.16 5.32 -2.72
CA ARG A 319 -2.78 4.89 -1.46
C ARG A 319 -2.92 3.37 -1.34
N ASN A 320 -2.72 2.64 -2.46
CA ASN A 320 -3.11 1.25 -2.61
C ASN A 320 -1.94 0.25 -2.54
N GLY A 321 -0.79 0.65 -1.97
CA GLY A 321 0.40 -0.20 -1.92
C GLY A 321 0.18 -1.52 -1.19
N ILE A 322 -0.50 -1.49 -0.05
CA ILE A 322 -0.85 -2.71 0.67
C ILE A 322 -1.76 -3.58 -0.20
N LEU A 323 -2.84 -3.03 -0.76
CA LEU A 323 -3.80 -3.77 -1.58
C LEU A 323 -3.13 -4.49 -2.76
N PHE A 324 -2.33 -3.76 -3.55
CA PHE A 324 -1.80 -4.28 -4.82
C PHE A 324 -0.52 -5.10 -4.69
N ALA A 325 0.27 -4.98 -3.61
CA ALA A 325 1.62 -5.51 -3.59
C ALA A 325 1.72 -7.02 -3.88
N PRO A 326 0.91 -7.93 -3.30
CA PRO A 326 0.98 -9.36 -3.62
C PRO A 326 0.58 -9.66 -5.07
N TRP A 327 -0.49 -9.05 -5.56
CA TRP A 327 -0.96 -9.22 -6.94
C TRP A 327 0.06 -8.71 -7.94
N ALA A 328 0.56 -7.50 -7.73
CA ALA A 328 1.58 -6.89 -8.60
C ALA A 328 2.86 -7.71 -8.63
N ALA A 329 3.29 -8.25 -7.47
CA ALA A 329 4.48 -9.09 -7.41
C ALA A 329 4.33 -10.37 -8.26
N ALA A 330 3.16 -11.01 -8.24
CA ALA A 330 2.88 -12.18 -9.07
C ALA A 330 2.96 -11.86 -10.57
N GLN A 331 2.43 -10.70 -10.99
CA GLN A 331 2.51 -10.25 -12.40
C GLN A 331 3.95 -9.85 -12.78
N LEU A 332 4.64 -9.08 -11.92
CA LEU A 332 6.02 -8.66 -12.17
C LEU A 332 6.99 -9.84 -12.22
N ALA A 333 6.73 -10.90 -11.46
CA ALA A 333 7.54 -12.11 -11.53
C ALA A 333 7.45 -12.80 -12.91
N LYS A 334 6.31 -12.70 -13.62
CA LYS A 334 6.20 -13.12 -15.04
C LYS A 334 7.15 -12.28 -15.91
N VAL A 335 7.09 -10.95 -15.75
CA VAL A 335 7.98 -10.03 -16.49
C VAL A 335 9.48 -10.35 -16.29
N LEU A 336 9.85 -10.68 -15.04
CA LEU A 336 11.26 -10.99 -14.70
C LEU A 336 11.79 -12.21 -15.44
N VAL A 337 10.96 -13.20 -15.75
CA VAL A 337 11.34 -14.41 -16.52
C VAL A 337 10.99 -14.31 -18.01
N GLY A 338 10.43 -13.18 -18.46
CA GLY A 338 10.10 -12.96 -19.86
C GLY A 338 8.72 -13.50 -20.29
N ASP A 339 7.87 -13.89 -19.33
CA ASP A 339 6.51 -14.32 -19.61
C ASP A 339 5.58 -13.11 -19.85
N PRO A 340 4.49 -13.28 -20.62
CA PRO A 340 3.47 -12.24 -20.79
C PRO A 340 2.80 -11.85 -19.46
N ALA A 341 2.53 -10.55 -19.32
CA ALA A 341 1.81 -9.97 -18.18
C ALA A 341 0.86 -8.85 -18.66
N ASP A 342 -0.11 -9.24 -19.49
CA ASP A 342 -1.03 -8.31 -20.17
C ASP A 342 -1.90 -7.53 -19.15
N GLU A 343 -2.12 -8.10 -17.98
CA GLU A 343 -2.82 -7.46 -16.86
C GLU A 343 -2.13 -6.17 -16.37
N LEU A 344 -0.84 -6.00 -16.69
CA LEU A 344 -0.08 -4.79 -16.36
C LEU A 344 -0.29 -3.64 -17.34
N ALA A 345 -1.01 -3.82 -18.45
CA ALA A 345 -1.19 -2.79 -19.48
C ALA A 345 -1.66 -1.43 -18.92
N PRO A 346 -2.65 -1.35 -17.99
CA PRO A 346 -3.09 -0.07 -17.42
C PRO A 346 -2.05 0.58 -16.49
N PHE A 347 -1.02 -0.15 -16.09
CA PHE A 347 -0.05 0.27 -15.09
C PHE A 347 1.33 0.60 -15.67
N ARG A 348 1.51 0.46 -16.97
CA ARG A 348 2.82 0.69 -17.63
C ARG A 348 3.30 2.12 -17.46
N VAL A 349 4.61 2.31 -17.45
CA VAL A 349 5.24 3.63 -17.29
C VAL A 349 4.99 4.56 -18.48
N ASP A 350 4.75 3.99 -19.67
CA ASP A 350 4.48 4.71 -20.92
C ASP A 350 2.98 4.91 -21.23
N ARG A 351 2.08 4.63 -20.27
CA ARG A 351 0.63 4.86 -20.44
C ARG A 351 0.31 6.35 -20.63
N PRO A 352 -0.77 6.69 -21.35
CA PRO A 352 -1.09 8.09 -21.68
C PRO A 352 -1.22 9.02 -20.47
N GLY A 353 -1.76 8.55 -19.35
CA GLY A 353 -1.95 9.34 -18.11
C GLY A 353 -0.66 9.80 -17.43
N LEU A 354 0.48 9.15 -17.71
CA LEU A 354 1.80 9.55 -17.20
C LEU A 354 2.59 10.39 -18.19
N ALA A 355 2.30 10.33 -19.47
CA ALA A 355 3.05 11.01 -20.53
C ALA A 355 2.77 12.52 -20.63
N SER A 356 1.76 13.04 -19.94
CA SER A 356 1.25 14.42 -20.12
C SER A 356 1.94 15.49 -19.28
N VAL A 357 3.05 15.19 -18.59
CA VAL A 357 3.85 16.22 -17.92
C VAL A 357 5.07 16.52 -18.78
N GLY A 358 4.86 17.45 -19.72
CA GLY A 358 5.91 18.00 -20.54
C GLY A 358 7.07 18.58 -19.71
N HIS A 359 8.20 18.60 -20.34
CA HIS A 359 9.54 19.06 -19.96
C HIS A 359 9.59 20.33 -19.11
#